data_d5ee2600881965364e70b7fe4aaa6d99
#
_entry.id   d5ee2600881965364e70b7fe4aaa6d99
#
_cell.length_a   1.000
_cell.length_b   1.000
_cell.length_c   1.000
_cell.angle_alpha   90.00
_cell.angle_beta   90.00
_cell.angle_gamma   90.00
#
_symmetry.space_group_name_H-M   'P 1'
#
loop_
_entity.id
_entity.type
_entity.pdbx_description
1 polymer ?
#
loop_
_entity_poly.entity_id
_entity_poly.type
_entity_poly.pdbx_seq_one_letter_code
_entity_poly.pdbx_strand_id
1 'polypeptide(L)'
;MKAFHNTELLKIKIFPHAANVITQWKENGWEPTIVTGRPTYTNETTRQWLAAEGLEDIPIVHVDKYGSLYSCYEDKLITPFPKLKEMDVKFALDDAPNAFELMSQLELCPSAIVHRPWNKKYRQENPPYPITRVFNWLEINKLVTDHFQSLTK
;
A
#
# COMPACT_ATOMS: atom_id res chain seq x y z
N MET A 1 2.50 13.76 19.85
CA MET A 1 2.59 13.03 18.56
C MET A 1 1.43 12.07 18.32
N LYS A 2 1.07 11.16 19.24
CA LYS A 2 -0.06 10.21 19.09
C LYS A 2 -1.40 10.89 18.77
N ALA A 3 -1.79 11.94 19.53
CA ALA A 3 -3.05 12.65 19.32
C ALA A 3 -3.12 13.31 17.92
N PHE A 4 -2.03 13.90 17.46
CA PHE A 4 -1.95 14.52 16.14
C PHE A 4 -2.24 13.50 15.03
N HIS A 5 -1.56 12.36 15.03
CA HIS A 5 -1.79 11.34 14.00
C HIS A 5 -3.23 10.84 13.96
N ASN A 6 -3.85 10.61 15.12
CA ASN A 6 -5.22 10.11 15.17
C ASN A 6 -6.24 11.16 14.73
N THR A 7 -6.09 12.41 15.17
CA THR A 7 -7.04 13.48 14.85
C THR A 7 -6.99 13.89 13.39
N GLU A 8 -5.79 14.00 12.82
CA GLU A 8 -5.63 14.42 11.41
C GLU A 8 -5.98 13.31 10.43
N LEU A 9 -5.80 12.03 10.80
CA LEU A 9 -6.15 10.89 9.95
C LEU A 9 -7.62 10.92 9.50
N LEU A 10 -8.53 11.19 10.42
CA LEU A 10 -9.97 11.22 10.13
C LEU A 10 -10.38 12.38 9.20
N LYS A 11 -9.53 13.38 9.03
CA LYS A 11 -9.78 14.53 8.14
C LYS A 11 -9.25 14.30 6.71
N ILE A 12 -8.43 13.28 6.51
CA ILE A 12 -7.86 12.99 5.19
C ILE A 12 -8.97 12.46 4.29
N LYS A 13 -9.15 13.13 3.16
CA LYS A 13 -10.07 12.65 2.13
C LYS A 13 -9.41 11.53 1.32
N ILE A 14 -10.16 10.50 1.02
CA ILE A 14 -9.73 9.48 0.08
C ILE A 14 -9.54 10.09 -1.32
N PHE A 15 -8.60 9.56 -2.08
CA PHE A 15 -8.41 10.01 -3.45
C PHE A 15 -9.65 9.71 -4.32
N PRO A 16 -9.94 10.58 -5.30
CA PRO A 16 -11.04 10.33 -6.23
C PRO A 16 -10.93 8.93 -6.85
N HIS A 17 -12.06 8.25 -6.93
CA HIS A 17 -12.22 6.88 -7.46
C HIS A 17 -11.58 5.75 -6.63
N ALA A 18 -10.77 6.03 -5.61
CA ALA A 18 -10.05 5.00 -4.86
C ALA A 18 -11.00 3.97 -4.23
N ALA A 19 -12.02 4.43 -3.49
CA ALA A 19 -12.97 3.52 -2.84
C ALA A 19 -13.71 2.64 -3.86
N ASN A 20 -14.20 3.23 -4.95
CA ASN A 20 -14.92 2.51 -5.99
C ASN A 20 -14.03 1.45 -6.67
N VAL A 21 -12.79 1.81 -6.98
CA VAL A 21 -11.82 0.89 -7.61
C VAL A 21 -11.50 -0.29 -6.69
N ILE A 22 -11.23 -0.02 -5.41
CA ILE A 22 -10.95 -1.07 -4.42
C ILE A 22 -12.16 -1.99 -4.25
N THR A 23 -13.37 -1.44 -4.18
CA THR A 23 -14.61 -2.23 -4.11
C THR A 23 -14.77 -3.13 -5.35
N GLN A 24 -14.53 -2.58 -6.54
CA GLN A 24 -14.58 -3.36 -7.78
C GLN A 24 -13.54 -4.50 -7.78
N TRP A 25 -12.34 -4.28 -7.27
CA TRP A 25 -11.34 -5.35 -7.15
C TRP A 25 -11.80 -6.49 -6.24
N LYS A 26 -12.46 -6.16 -5.11
CA LYS A 26 -13.08 -7.16 -4.24
C LYS A 26 -14.18 -7.95 -4.95
N GLU A 27 -15.06 -7.27 -5.69
CA GLU A 27 -16.12 -7.90 -6.48
C GLU A 27 -15.57 -8.83 -7.56
N ASN A 28 -14.37 -8.54 -8.08
CA ASN A 28 -13.63 -9.41 -8.99
C ASN A 28 -12.97 -10.62 -8.30
N GLY A 29 -13.11 -10.76 -6.98
CA GLY A 29 -12.50 -11.83 -6.20
C GLY A 29 -11.03 -11.60 -5.85
N TRP A 30 -10.52 -10.37 -6.01
CA TRP A 30 -9.17 -10.01 -5.57
C TRP A 30 -9.18 -9.58 -4.10
N GLU A 31 -8.04 -9.68 -3.45
CA GLU A 31 -7.89 -9.42 -2.01
C GLU A 31 -7.02 -8.17 -1.77
N PRO A 32 -7.57 -6.95 -1.98
CA PRO A 32 -6.83 -5.72 -1.69
C PRO A 32 -6.49 -5.67 -0.19
N THR A 33 -5.23 -5.39 0.12
CA THR A 33 -4.72 -5.30 1.48
C THR A 33 -3.95 -4.00 1.65
N ILE A 34 -4.17 -3.28 2.74
CA ILE A 34 -3.40 -2.09 3.09
C ILE A 34 -2.15 -2.52 3.85
N VAL A 35 -0.99 -2.22 3.26
CA VAL A 35 0.31 -2.40 3.91
C VAL A 35 0.82 -1.02 4.31
N THR A 36 1.01 -0.76 5.58
CA THR A 36 1.34 0.57 6.08
C THR A 36 2.53 0.59 7.02
N GLY A 37 3.41 1.59 6.84
CA GLY A 37 4.48 1.92 7.79
C GLY A 37 4.03 2.86 8.91
N ARG A 38 2.72 3.16 9.03
CA ARG A 38 2.21 3.98 10.14
C ARG A 38 2.37 3.24 11.47
N PRO A 39 2.58 3.98 12.58
CA PRO A 39 2.61 3.38 13.90
C PRO A 39 1.33 2.60 14.21
N THR A 40 1.45 1.46 14.87
CA THR A 40 0.34 0.56 15.18
C THR A 40 -0.75 1.17 16.04
N TYR A 41 -0.41 2.18 16.87
CA TYR A 41 -1.43 2.93 17.63
C TYR A 41 -2.42 3.71 16.74
N THR A 42 -2.15 3.84 15.44
CA THR A 42 -3.07 4.44 14.46
C THR A 42 -4.04 3.43 13.85
N ASN A 43 -3.93 2.14 14.19
CA ASN A 43 -4.72 1.08 13.57
C ASN A 43 -6.23 1.30 13.72
N GLU A 44 -6.68 1.60 14.93
CA GLU A 44 -8.11 1.82 15.19
C GLU A 44 -8.64 3.04 14.41
N THR A 45 -7.90 4.15 14.42
CA THR A 45 -8.28 5.34 13.66
C THR A 45 -8.27 5.09 12.17
N THR A 46 -7.32 4.29 11.66
CA THR A 46 -7.27 3.90 10.25
C THR A 46 -8.49 3.05 9.89
N ARG A 47 -8.91 2.12 10.74
CA ARG A 47 -10.13 1.33 10.53
C ARG A 47 -11.39 2.19 10.50
N GLN A 48 -11.52 3.14 11.42
CA GLN A 48 -12.64 4.10 11.43
C GLN A 48 -12.67 4.93 10.15
N TRP A 49 -11.51 5.39 9.68
CA TRP A 49 -11.40 6.12 8.42
C TRP A 49 -11.82 5.25 7.22
N LEU A 50 -11.36 4.01 7.14
CA LEU A 50 -11.75 3.07 6.10
C LEU A 50 -13.26 2.77 6.12
N ALA A 51 -13.84 2.58 7.31
CA ALA A 51 -15.28 2.34 7.48
C ALA A 51 -16.11 3.53 6.97
N ALA A 52 -15.67 4.76 7.19
CA ALA A 52 -16.32 5.96 6.66
C ALA A 52 -16.31 6.02 5.13
N GLU A 53 -15.38 5.32 4.48
CA GLU A 53 -15.26 5.21 3.01
C GLU A 53 -15.88 3.91 2.45
N GLY A 54 -16.54 3.10 3.30
CA GLY A 54 -17.13 1.81 2.90
C GLY A 54 -16.10 0.69 2.65
N LEU A 55 -14.93 0.78 3.27
CA LEU A 55 -13.80 -0.14 3.12
C LEU A 55 -13.42 -0.83 4.45
N GLU A 56 -14.40 -1.02 5.35
CA GLU A 56 -14.20 -1.53 6.72
C GLU A 56 -13.60 -2.92 6.79
N ASP A 57 -13.81 -3.74 5.77
CA ASP A 57 -13.36 -5.13 5.70
C ASP A 57 -11.99 -5.30 5.02
N ILE A 58 -11.35 -4.23 4.55
CA ILE A 58 -10.01 -4.30 3.98
C ILE A 58 -8.98 -4.62 5.07
N PRO A 59 -8.17 -5.69 4.93
CA PRO A 59 -7.12 -6.01 5.88
C PRO A 59 -6.06 -4.90 5.96
N ILE A 60 -5.53 -4.67 7.16
CA ILE A 60 -4.43 -3.74 7.42
C ILE A 60 -3.25 -4.52 7.99
N VAL A 61 -2.11 -4.42 7.33
CA VAL A 61 -0.83 -4.98 7.76
C VAL A 61 0.14 -3.85 8.07
N HIS A 62 0.54 -3.75 9.33
CA HIS A 62 1.57 -2.80 9.75
C HIS A 62 2.95 -3.41 9.53
N VAL A 63 3.83 -2.68 8.85
CA VAL A 63 5.21 -3.12 8.55
C VAL A 63 6.22 -2.09 9.03
N ASP A 64 7.42 -2.53 9.40
CA ASP A 64 8.54 -1.65 9.63
C ASP A 64 9.18 -1.25 8.28
N LYS A 65 8.60 -0.22 7.66
CA LYS A 65 9.03 0.33 6.37
C LYS A 65 10.23 1.25 6.49
N TYR A 66 10.47 1.80 7.68
CA TYR A 66 11.47 2.85 7.92
C TYR A 66 12.63 2.40 8.83
N GLY A 67 12.68 1.12 9.19
CA GLY A 67 13.65 0.58 10.13
C GLY A 67 13.39 1.10 11.55
N SER A 68 14.38 0.98 12.40
CA SER A 68 14.32 1.21 13.85
C SER A 68 13.75 2.55 14.36
N LEU A 69 13.27 3.44 13.49
CA LEU A 69 12.59 4.67 13.90
C LEU A 69 11.38 4.41 14.81
N TYR A 70 10.80 3.23 14.71
CA TYR A 70 9.66 2.78 15.51
C TYR A 70 9.97 1.53 16.34
N SER A 71 11.20 1.04 16.36
CA SER A 71 11.64 -0.18 17.07
C SER A 71 11.56 -0.09 18.59
N CYS A 72 11.28 1.09 19.16
CA CYS A 72 10.97 1.22 20.58
C CYS A 72 9.58 0.67 20.95
N TYR A 73 8.81 0.20 19.96
CA TYR A 73 7.56 -0.50 20.19
C TYR A 73 7.81 -2.01 20.00
N GLU A 74 7.91 -2.74 21.10
CA GLU A 74 7.72 -4.21 21.14
C GLU A 74 6.27 -4.52 20.72
N ASP A 75 5.96 -4.25 19.45
CA ASP A 75 4.59 -4.31 18.99
C ASP A 75 4.39 -5.58 18.18
N LYS A 76 3.66 -6.52 18.78
CA LYS A 76 3.27 -7.78 18.14
C LYS A 76 2.43 -7.59 16.88
N LEU A 77 1.92 -6.37 16.62
CA LEU A 77 1.16 -6.04 15.41
C LEU A 77 2.06 -5.69 14.22
N ILE A 78 3.35 -5.48 14.44
CA ILE A 78 4.28 -5.19 13.34
C ILE A 78 4.70 -6.49 12.66
N THR A 79 4.38 -6.57 11.36
CA THR A 79 4.85 -7.64 10.49
C THR A 79 6.21 -7.24 9.93
N PRO A 80 7.26 -8.07 10.10
CA PRO A 80 8.54 -7.83 9.43
C PRO A 80 8.35 -7.75 7.91
N PHE A 81 8.96 -6.75 7.27
CA PHE A 81 8.78 -6.52 5.83
C PHE A 81 9.04 -7.78 4.97
N PRO A 82 10.07 -8.61 5.25
CA PRO A 82 10.30 -9.87 4.53
C PRO A 82 9.13 -10.86 4.55
N LYS A 83 8.27 -10.79 5.57
CA LYS A 83 7.07 -11.64 5.66
C LYS A 83 6.03 -11.36 4.57
N LEU A 84 6.09 -10.21 3.91
CA LEU A 84 5.22 -9.90 2.77
C LEU A 84 5.42 -10.91 1.62
N LYS A 85 6.60 -11.50 1.49
CA LYS A 85 6.84 -12.55 0.48
C LYS A 85 5.99 -13.81 0.70
N GLU A 86 5.64 -14.11 1.96
CA GLU A 86 4.78 -15.24 2.32
C GLU A 86 3.30 -14.97 2.03
N MET A 87 2.92 -13.71 1.81
CA MET A 87 1.54 -13.31 1.51
C MET A 87 1.16 -13.50 0.03
N ASP A 88 2.08 -13.97 -0.80
CA ASP A 88 1.86 -14.19 -2.25
C ASP A 88 1.32 -12.95 -2.98
N VAL A 89 1.88 -11.78 -2.67
CA VAL A 89 1.47 -10.50 -3.26
C VAL A 89 1.70 -10.52 -4.76
N LYS A 90 0.65 -10.28 -5.54
CA LYS A 90 0.70 -10.29 -7.01
C LYS A 90 0.99 -8.93 -7.63
N PHE A 91 0.62 -7.86 -6.94
CA PHE A 91 0.84 -6.48 -7.38
C PHE A 91 0.90 -5.54 -6.18
N ALA A 92 1.73 -4.50 -6.25
CA ALA A 92 1.87 -3.52 -5.17
C ALA A 92 1.73 -2.07 -5.66
N LEU A 93 1.20 -1.20 -4.80
CA LEU A 93 1.08 0.23 -5.02
C LEU A 93 1.72 0.98 -3.85
N ASP A 94 2.56 1.96 -4.14
CA ASP A 94 3.11 2.85 -3.12
C ASP A 94 3.49 4.21 -3.75
N ASP A 95 3.82 5.19 -2.92
CA ASP A 95 4.33 6.48 -3.35
C ASP A 95 5.71 6.80 -2.76
N ALA A 96 6.19 5.97 -1.83
CA ALA A 96 7.45 6.17 -1.13
C ALA A 96 8.60 5.38 -1.80
N PRO A 97 9.67 6.06 -2.26
CA PRO A 97 10.81 5.41 -2.91
C PRO A 97 11.40 4.24 -2.12
N ASN A 98 11.53 4.37 -0.79
CA ASN A 98 12.09 3.31 0.05
C ASN A 98 11.25 2.01 0.03
N ALA A 99 9.95 2.08 -0.22
CA ALA A 99 9.13 0.89 -0.37
C ALA A 99 9.56 0.07 -1.59
N PHE A 100 9.86 0.73 -2.70
CA PHE A 100 10.32 0.07 -3.94
C PHE A 100 11.70 -0.54 -3.79
N GLU A 101 12.61 0.12 -3.03
CA GLU A 101 13.91 -0.48 -2.69
C GLU A 101 13.74 -1.78 -1.90
N LEU A 102 12.88 -1.77 -0.88
CA LEU A 102 12.59 -2.97 -0.08
C LEU A 102 11.88 -4.06 -0.91
N MET A 103 10.89 -3.69 -1.72
CA MET A 103 10.19 -4.65 -2.59
C MET A 103 11.12 -5.28 -3.61
N SER A 104 12.06 -4.51 -4.17
CA SER A 104 13.05 -5.02 -5.11
C SER A 104 14.07 -5.95 -4.46
N GLN A 105 14.54 -5.62 -3.25
CA GLN A 105 15.43 -6.51 -2.48
C GLN A 105 14.78 -7.87 -2.17
N LEU A 106 13.47 -7.88 -1.99
CA LEU A 106 12.70 -9.11 -1.76
C LEU A 106 12.29 -9.81 -3.05
N GLU A 107 12.49 -9.20 -4.21
CA GLU A 107 11.93 -9.68 -5.47
C GLU A 107 10.43 -9.99 -5.30
N LEU A 108 9.65 -9.00 -4.83
CA LEU A 108 8.32 -9.24 -4.35
C LEU A 108 7.31 -9.44 -5.49
N CYS A 109 7.06 -8.40 -6.30
CA CYS A 109 6.07 -8.43 -7.38
C CYS A 109 6.18 -7.19 -8.28
N PRO A 110 5.52 -7.19 -9.45
CA PRO A 110 5.29 -5.98 -10.23
C PRO A 110 4.57 -4.91 -9.41
N SER A 111 4.87 -3.64 -9.67
CA SER A 111 4.35 -2.57 -8.84
C SER A 111 4.08 -1.28 -9.62
N ALA A 112 3.29 -0.38 -9.03
CA ALA A 112 3.10 0.96 -9.52
C ALA A 112 3.49 2.01 -8.50
N ILE A 113 4.28 2.99 -8.94
CA ILE A 113 4.60 4.18 -8.15
C ILE A 113 3.57 5.28 -8.45
N VAL A 114 2.80 5.65 -7.44
CA VAL A 114 1.84 6.75 -7.55
C VAL A 114 2.61 8.07 -7.56
N HIS A 115 2.49 8.83 -8.65
CA HIS A 115 3.23 10.08 -8.81
C HIS A 115 2.92 11.08 -7.69
N ARG A 116 3.96 11.61 -7.07
CA ARG A 116 3.93 12.65 -6.03
C ARG A 116 5.13 13.60 -6.19
N PRO A 117 5.07 14.83 -5.67
CA PRO A 117 6.20 15.76 -5.75
C PRO A 117 7.51 15.18 -5.23
N TRP A 118 7.47 14.42 -4.13
CA TRP A 118 8.66 13.85 -3.48
C TRP A 118 9.28 12.67 -4.24
N ASN A 119 8.52 11.97 -5.09
CA ASN A 119 9.05 10.84 -5.86
C ASN A 119 9.25 11.16 -7.36
N LYS A 120 9.07 12.41 -7.78
CA LYS A 120 9.12 12.84 -9.19
C LYS A 120 10.37 12.36 -9.93
N LYS A 121 11.52 12.40 -9.26
CA LYS A 121 12.82 12.03 -9.86
C LYS A 121 13.19 10.57 -9.61
N TYR A 122 12.42 9.84 -8.81
CA TYR A 122 12.75 8.47 -8.47
C TYR A 122 12.71 7.58 -9.71
N ARG A 123 13.78 6.83 -9.88
CA ARG A 123 13.94 5.77 -10.87
C ARG A 123 14.78 4.68 -10.21
N GLN A 124 14.48 3.44 -10.50
CA GLN A 124 15.30 2.32 -10.08
C GLN A 124 15.92 1.69 -11.33
N GLU A 125 17.24 1.47 -11.29
CA GLU A 125 17.96 0.81 -12.36
C GLU A 125 17.79 -0.71 -12.24
N ASN A 126 17.36 -1.36 -13.34
CA ASN A 126 17.21 -2.81 -13.41
C ASN A 126 16.44 -3.47 -12.26
N PRO A 127 15.22 -3.02 -11.93
CA PRO A 127 14.44 -3.66 -10.90
C PRO A 127 14.07 -5.10 -11.32
N PRO A 128 13.95 -6.05 -10.36
CA PRO A 128 13.61 -7.45 -10.68
C PRO A 128 12.22 -7.59 -11.31
N TYR A 129 11.32 -6.66 -11.00
CA TYR A 129 9.98 -6.55 -11.59
C TYR A 129 9.69 -5.15 -12.10
N PRO A 130 8.81 -4.98 -13.09
CA PRO A 130 8.43 -3.65 -13.58
C PRO A 130 7.87 -2.74 -12.48
N ILE A 131 8.30 -1.48 -12.50
CA ILE A 131 7.74 -0.39 -11.68
C ILE A 131 7.14 0.62 -12.64
N THR A 132 5.82 0.72 -12.69
CA THR A 132 5.10 1.60 -13.59
C THR A 132 4.65 2.86 -12.86
N ARG A 133 4.94 4.04 -13.42
CA ARG A 133 4.47 5.30 -12.87
C ARG A 133 3.03 5.57 -13.27
N VAL A 134 2.19 5.91 -12.30
CA VAL A 134 0.76 6.23 -12.49
C VAL A 134 0.41 7.53 -11.78
N PHE A 135 -0.63 8.22 -12.24
CA PHE A 135 -0.97 9.55 -11.77
C PHE A 135 -2.32 9.62 -11.04
N ASN A 136 -3.20 8.67 -11.28
CA ASN A 136 -4.54 8.63 -10.70
C ASN A 136 -5.09 7.20 -10.57
N TRP A 137 -6.19 7.06 -9.85
CA TRP A 137 -6.79 5.75 -9.58
C TRP A 137 -7.41 5.07 -10.81
N LEU A 138 -7.76 5.80 -11.87
CA LEU A 138 -8.24 5.18 -13.11
C LEU A 138 -7.10 4.51 -13.87
N GLU A 139 -5.93 5.15 -13.91
CA GLU A 139 -4.72 4.52 -14.48
C GLU A 139 -4.27 3.30 -13.65
N ILE A 140 -4.33 3.41 -12.32
CA ILE A 140 -4.06 2.30 -11.40
C ILE A 140 -5.00 1.13 -11.71
N ASN A 141 -6.32 1.38 -11.80
CA ASN A 141 -7.30 0.34 -12.08
C ASN A 141 -7.01 -0.38 -13.40
N LYS A 142 -6.73 0.39 -14.44
CA LYS A 142 -6.38 -0.19 -15.74
C LYS A 142 -5.15 -1.09 -15.64
N LEU A 143 -4.06 -0.59 -15.05
CA LEU A 143 -2.80 -1.31 -14.93
C LEU A 143 -2.96 -2.62 -14.13
N VAL A 144 -3.63 -2.56 -12.99
CA VAL A 144 -3.88 -3.73 -12.13
C VAL A 144 -4.77 -4.73 -12.83
N THR A 145 -5.85 -4.28 -13.50
CA THR A 145 -6.75 -5.15 -14.25
C THR A 145 -6.01 -5.87 -15.38
N ASP A 146 -5.23 -5.15 -16.18
CA ASP A 146 -4.43 -5.72 -17.26
C ASP A 146 -3.45 -6.78 -16.73
N HIS A 147 -2.80 -6.50 -15.59
CA HIS A 147 -1.89 -7.44 -14.94
C HIS A 147 -2.60 -8.74 -14.52
N PHE A 148 -3.71 -8.65 -13.78
CA PHE A 148 -4.45 -9.83 -13.34
C PHE A 148 -5.05 -10.63 -14.48
N GLN A 149 -5.52 -9.98 -15.54
CA GLN A 149 -5.97 -10.66 -16.75
C GLN A 149 -4.84 -11.44 -17.45
N SER A 150 -3.59 -10.95 -17.36
CA SER A 150 -2.44 -11.65 -17.92
C SER A 150 -2.07 -12.93 -17.16
N LEU A 151 -2.41 -13.01 -15.88
CA LEU A 151 -2.15 -14.20 -15.04
C LEU A 151 -3.12 -15.36 -15.31
N THR A 152 -4.27 -15.09 -15.96
CA THR A 152 -5.31 -16.09 -16.25
C THR A 152 -5.21 -16.68 -17.64
N LYS A 153 -4.25 -16.27 -18.46
CA LYS A 153 -3.94 -16.81 -19.77
C LYS A 153 -2.82 -17.83 -19.70
#